data_0976c08e5e2414bec9990b10f18c2cd7
#
_entry.id   0976c08e5e2414bec9990b10f18c2cd7
#
_cell.length_a   1.000
_cell.length_b   1.000
_cell.length_c   1.000
_cell.angle_alpha   90.00
_cell.angle_beta   90.00
_cell.angle_gamma   90.00
#
_symmetry.space_group_name_H-M   'P 1'
#
loop_
_entity.id
_entity.type
_entity.pdbx_description
1 polymer ?
#
loop_
_entity_poly.entity_id
_entity_poly.type
_entity_poly.pdbx_seq_one_letter_code
_entity_poly.pdbx_strand_id
1 'polypeptide(L)'
;LGASLFLCGASPVMATEVGDLTPDVRGNALQQDGRRVTCVISDKAGPIVGANVLVKGTTIGNISDMDGRVILDGVPDNAILVVSYIGYVTQEISLKNSQNNIKVKLAEDTQALDEVVVVGYGTQAKKDITGSVAVVSTEELKETPVATFSEALQGKASGVYISNSGGPSGETTIRIRGVGSLNGSDPLIVVDGVSNVDIDAVNPNDIESLQVLKDASATAIYGAQGANGVIIITTKQGTKSGRVRVSYDGYFGVAKMANSGYDLLNGWEAMEWQAQGMRNVRDYRGQTPTAHPQFGSLNDKDELTMPYAIKPAGLSKDQVISQFGSIDAWVASYKPDGSNSWSRSAYYQMLEDGYSEAEAQKGTNWYDMVTRTGKVQDHQISLLGGGEKGTYSASLGYTNREGTIISSFFKRYSLRANSTYNANKYFTIGQNSNIAVMEMGGERGRQGDASVFAQTYTIQPWVPVYNVGGDYAGSQASEGGRANTAYQTAMNQQDDWTRFMRLQSAAFAELNPIKGLSLRTQFSVRLMGMWSQALSEKTIATNKEGQSQNYLEENANWRLDYQWTNTATYKTKFNEDHDVTFMIGTEAMKFGVGRSMKAIRYDYIFENNPNTWILNNGSSDNMKN
;
A
#
# COMPACT_ATOMS: atom_id res chain seq x y z
N LEU A 1 -26.79 13.94 -15.64
CA LEU A 1 -26.54 13.42 -16.99
C LEU A 1 -26.22 11.95 -16.89
N GLY A 2 -27.22 11.11 -17.24
CA GLY A 2 -27.17 9.67 -17.10
C GLY A 2 -26.34 9.01 -18.19
N ALA A 3 -25.61 7.99 -17.81
CA ALA A 3 -25.06 6.99 -18.70
C ALA A 3 -25.59 5.62 -18.26
N SER A 4 -26.46 5.06 -19.07
CA SER A 4 -27.02 3.72 -18.91
C SER A 4 -25.99 2.67 -19.26
N LEU A 5 -25.65 1.80 -18.33
CA LEU A 5 -24.82 0.62 -18.56
C LEU A 5 -25.73 -0.60 -18.75
N PHE A 6 -25.59 -1.25 -19.91
CA PHE A 6 -26.22 -2.53 -20.20
C PHE A 6 -25.62 -3.64 -19.33
N LEU A 7 -26.45 -4.27 -18.49
CA LEU A 7 -26.11 -5.54 -17.82
C LEU A 7 -26.52 -6.69 -18.73
N CYS A 8 -25.53 -7.46 -19.18
CA CYS A 8 -25.75 -8.79 -19.75
C CYS A 8 -25.94 -9.78 -18.59
N GLY A 9 -27.14 -10.34 -18.46
CA GLY A 9 -27.47 -11.34 -17.47
C GLY A 9 -26.84 -12.70 -17.79
N ALA A 10 -26.14 -13.26 -16.81
CA ALA A 10 -25.76 -14.67 -16.80
C ALA A 10 -26.76 -15.45 -15.94
N SER A 11 -27.46 -16.38 -16.57
CA SER A 11 -28.37 -17.31 -15.93
C SER A 11 -27.61 -18.41 -15.17
N PRO A 12 -28.07 -18.87 -14.00
CA PRO A 12 -27.41 -19.98 -13.30
C PRO A 12 -27.77 -21.32 -13.97
N VAL A 13 -26.77 -22.10 -14.30
CA VAL A 13 -26.93 -23.49 -14.74
C VAL A 13 -27.06 -24.37 -13.49
N MET A 14 -28.21 -25.04 -13.36
CA MET A 14 -28.45 -26.08 -12.38
C MET A 14 -27.58 -27.30 -12.66
N ALA A 15 -26.91 -27.82 -11.65
CA ALA A 15 -26.23 -29.08 -11.71
C ALA A 15 -27.25 -30.22 -11.61
N THR A 16 -27.34 -31.03 -12.66
CA THR A 16 -28.02 -32.33 -12.64
C THR A 16 -27.00 -33.44 -12.37
N GLU A 17 -27.36 -34.34 -11.48
CA GLU A 17 -26.63 -35.58 -11.17
C GLU A 17 -26.35 -36.36 -12.44
N VAL A 18 -25.09 -36.76 -12.65
CA VAL A 18 -24.69 -37.68 -13.71
C VAL A 18 -24.40 -39.02 -13.10
N GLY A 19 -25.24 -39.97 -13.44
CA GLY A 19 -25.06 -41.38 -13.15
C GLY A 19 -23.83 -41.96 -13.85
N ASP A 20 -23.27 -42.94 -13.19
CA ASP A 20 -22.14 -43.80 -13.57
C ASP A 20 -22.37 -44.43 -14.95
N LEU A 21 -21.64 -43.97 -15.97
CA LEU A 21 -21.48 -44.64 -17.25
C LEU A 21 -20.00 -44.61 -17.62
N THR A 22 -19.34 -45.70 -17.43
CA THR A 22 -18.01 -45.98 -18.00
C THR A 22 -18.13 -46.03 -19.52
N PRO A 23 -17.49 -45.12 -20.29
CA PRO A 23 -17.35 -45.32 -21.72
C PRO A 23 -16.07 -46.12 -21.97
N ASP A 24 -16.24 -47.27 -22.61
CA ASP A 24 -15.17 -48.00 -23.30
C ASP A 24 -14.63 -47.10 -24.43
N VAL A 25 -13.63 -46.29 -24.16
CA VAL A 25 -12.95 -45.46 -25.15
C VAL A 25 -11.79 -46.23 -25.73
N ARG A 26 -12.08 -47.10 -26.70
CA ARG A 26 -11.12 -47.40 -27.76
C ARG A 26 -11.08 -46.19 -28.70
N GLY A 27 -10.47 -45.12 -28.26
CA GLY A 27 -10.08 -44.03 -29.13
C GLY A 27 -8.89 -44.44 -29.99
N ASN A 28 -9.10 -44.59 -31.30
CA ASN A 28 -8.02 -44.58 -32.27
C ASN A 28 -7.16 -43.35 -32.06
N ALA A 29 -6.02 -43.48 -31.38
CA ALA A 29 -4.93 -42.55 -31.47
C ALA A 29 -4.51 -42.58 -32.96
N LEU A 30 -4.84 -41.51 -33.69
CA LEU A 30 -4.17 -41.20 -34.93
C LEU A 30 -2.70 -41.04 -34.60
N GLN A 31 -1.93 -42.10 -34.81
CA GLN A 31 -0.49 -42.13 -34.77
C GLN A 31 -0.06 -41.19 -35.88
N GLN A 32 0.19 -39.92 -35.54
CA GLN A 32 0.90 -39.01 -36.44
C GLN A 32 2.29 -39.63 -36.57
N ASP A 33 2.61 -40.13 -37.77
CA ASP A 33 3.94 -40.58 -38.14
C ASP A 33 4.90 -39.37 -38.03
N GLY A 34 5.37 -39.10 -36.82
CA GLY A 34 6.39 -38.09 -36.54
C GLY A 34 7.76 -38.71 -36.70
N ARG A 35 8.67 -38.00 -37.30
CA ARG A 35 10.04 -38.44 -37.53
C ARG A 35 10.91 -38.22 -36.28
N ARG A 36 12.00 -38.96 -36.20
CA ARG A 36 13.05 -38.73 -35.21
C ARG A 36 13.99 -37.63 -35.71
N VAL A 37 14.21 -36.60 -34.90
CA VAL A 37 15.12 -35.49 -35.18
C VAL A 37 16.20 -35.43 -34.13
N THR A 38 17.46 -35.36 -34.56
CA THR A 38 18.63 -35.21 -33.68
C THR A 38 19.20 -33.81 -33.85
N CYS A 39 19.29 -33.05 -32.75
CA CYS A 39 19.92 -31.75 -32.72
C CYS A 39 21.26 -31.81 -31.98
N VAL A 40 22.27 -31.14 -32.50
CA VAL A 40 23.55 -30.93 -31.81
C VAL A 40 23.71 -29.45 -31.57
N ILE A 41 23.75 -29.05 -30.31
CA ILE A 41 23.77 -27.67 -29.86
C ILE A 41 25.18 -27.34 -29.40
N SER A 42 25.75 -26.27 -29.92
CA SER A 42 27.10 -25.83 -29.60
C SER A 42 27.21 -24.31 -29.63
N ASP A 43 28.24 -23.79 -29.03
CA ASP A 43 28.67 -22.40 -29.15
C ASP A 43 30.07 -22.28 -29.80
N LYS A 44 30.82 -21.21 -29.50
CA LYS A 44 32.20 -21.02 -29.96
C LYS A 44 33.22 -21.88 -29.18
N ALA A 45 32.88 -22.25 -27.94
CA ALA A 45 33.75 -22.97 -27.00
C ALA A 45 33.53 -24.48 -27.08
N GLY A 46 32.38 -24.98 -27.54
CA GLY A 46 32.08 -26.41 -27.63
C GLY A 46 30.60 -26.76 -27.52
N PRO A 47 30.26 -28.03 -27.18
CA PRO A 47 28.88 -28.45 -27.01
C PRO A 47 28.26 -27.84 -25.75
N ILE A 48 26.97 -27.46 -25.86
CA ILE A 48 26.20 -26.89 -24.74
C ILE A 48 25.37 -27.99 -24.10
N VAL A 49 25.58 -28.22 -22.80
CA VAL A 49 24.86 -29.18 -21.97
C VAL A 49 23.66 -28.53 -21.33
N GLY A 50 22.48 -29.19 -21.35
CA GLY A 50 21.29 -28.68 -20.68
C GLY A 50 20.48 -27.66 -21.50
N ALA A 51 20.81 -27.44 -22.78
CA ALA A 51 20.00 -26.59 -23.65
C ALA A 51 18.62 -27.24 -23.91
N ASN A 52 17.56 -26.45 -23.83
CA ASN A 52 16.19 -26.90 -24.05
C ASN A 52 15.82 -26.78 -25.53
N VAL A 53 15.25 -27.85 -26.10
CA VAL A 53 14.72 -27.89 -27.46
C VAL A 53 13.27 -28.29 -27.42
N LEU A 54 12.38 -27.42 -27.88
CA LEU A 54 10.94 -27.63 -27.89
C LEU A 54 10.40 -27.49 -29.32
N VAL A 55 9.48 -28.36 -29.70
CA VAL A 55 8.71 -28.21 -30.94
C VAL A 55 7.59 -27.20 -30.70
N LYS A 56 7.61 -26.06 -31.40
CA LYS A 56 6.68 -24.93 -31.22
C LYS A 56 5.22 -25.39 -31.36
N GLY A 57 4.41 -25.09 -30.35
CA GLY A 57 2.98 -25.44 -30.34
C GLY A 57 2.67 -26.90 -29.91
N THR A 58 3.66 -27.65 -29.45
CA THR A 58 3.48 -29.03 -28.95
C THR A 58 4.14 -29.20 -27.58
N THR A 59 3.92 -30.37 -26.97
CA THR A 59 4.61 -30.78 -25.73
C THR A 59 5.88 -31.60 -25.99
N ILE A 60 6.30 -31.74 -27.26
CA ILE A 60 7.48 -32.51 -27.67
C ILE A 60 8.71 -31.66 -27.43
N GLY A 61 9.53 -32.02 -26.45
CA GLY A 61 10.75 -31.31 -26.12
C GLY A 61 11.71 -32.20 -25.31
N ASN A 62 13.01 -31.85 -25.32
CA ASN A 62 14.03 -32.52 -24.54
C ASN A 62 15.20 -31.56 -24.31
N ILE A 63 16.12 -31.96 -23.41
CA ILE A 63 17.33 -31.17 -23.07
C ILE A 63 18.59 -31.87 -23.65
N SER A 64 19.63 -31.06 -23.93
CA SER A 64 20.89 -31.57 -24.50
C SER A 64 21.74 -32.31 -23.43
N ASP A 65 22.38 -33.41 -23.89
CA ASP A 65 23.31 -34.23 -23.12
C ASP A 65 24.72 -33.59 -23.05
N MET A 66 25.71 -34.35 -22.49
CA MET A 66 27.09 -33.90 -22.35
C MET A 66 27.80 -33.62 -23.67
N ASP A 67 27.35 -34.18 -24.79
CA ASP A 67 27.85 -33.93 -26.13
C ASP A 67 27.05 -32.84 -26.86
N GLY A 68 26.14 -32.15 -26.16
CA GLY A 68 25.24 -31.15 -26.73
C GLY A 68 24.14 -31.73 -27.62
N ARG A 69 23.89 -33.04 -27.55
CA ARG A 69 22.97 -33.75 -28.43
C ARG A 69 21.58 -33.85 -27.80
N VAL A 70 20.55 -33.59 -28.59
CA VAL A 70 19.12 -33.76 -28.24
C VAL A 70 18.46 -34.67 -29.27
N ILE A 71 17.71 -35.65 -28.80
CA ILE A 71 16.87 -36.49 -29.64
C ILE A 71 15.40 -36.20 -29.34
N LEU A 72 14.65 -35.88 -30.39
CA LEU A 72 13.20 -35.66 -30.35
C LEU A 72 12.53 -36.71 -31.22
N ASP A 73 11.57 -37.42 -30.66
CA ASP A 73 10.75 -38.43 -31.35
C ASP A 73 9.35 -37.84 -31.61
N GLY A 74 8.74 -38.20 -32.72
CA GLY A 74 7.39 -37.76 -33.07
C GLY A 74 7.30 -36.33 -33.59
N VAL A 75 8.38 -35.78 -34.17
CA VAL A 75 8.40 -34.42 -34.69
C VAL A 75 7.61 -34.31 -36.01
N PRO A 76 6.60 -33.43 -36.11
CA PRO A 76 5.83 -33.22 -37.35
C PRO A 76 6.71 -32.72 -38.51
N ASP A 77 6.29 -33.02 -39.73
CA ASP A 77 6.90 -32.42 -40.92
C ASP A 77 6.66 -30.90 -40.91
N ASN A 78 7.69 -30.13 -41.33
CA ASN A 78 7.69 -28.66 -41.27
C ASN A 78 7.53 -28.01 -39.88
N ALA A 79 7.89 -28.75 -38.82
CA ALA A 79 7.88 -28.19 -37.46
C ALA A 79 8.91 -27.08 -37.29
N ILE A 80 8.66 -26.18 -36.35
CA ILE A 80 9.61 -25.16 -35.92
C ILE A 80 10.18 -25.61 -34.56
N LEU A 81 11.50 -25.79 -34.50
CA LEU A 81 12.19 -26.04 -33.22
C LEU A 81 12.56 -24.71 -32.56
N VAL A 82 12.24 -24.59 -31.27
CA VAL A 82 12.69 -23.48 -30.43
C VAL A 82 13.82 -24.02 -29.55
N VAL A 83 15.03 -23.48 -29.75
CA VAL A 83 16.22 -23.86 -28.99
C VAL A 83 16.59 -22.71 -28.07
N SER A 84 16.63 -22.97 -26.78
CA SER A 84 16.91 -21.97 -25.74
C SER A 84 17.91 -22.50 -24.69
N TYR A 85 18.76 -21.63 -24.21
CA TYR A 85 19.66 -21.89 -23.09
C TYR A 85 19.95 -20.59 -22.34
N ILE A 86 20.17 -20.69 -21.04
CA ILE A 86 20.43 -19.51 -20.19
C ILE A 86 21.71 -18.80 -20.65
N GLY A 87 21.61 -17.50 -20.96
CA GLY A 87 22.73 -16.69 -21.45
C GLY A 87 22.94 -16.75 -22.96
N TYR A 88 22.03 -17.34 -23.72
CA TYR A 88 22.08 -17.42 -25.19
C TYR A 88 20.80 -16.94 -25.85
N VAL A 89 20.93 -16.38 -27.06
CA VAL A 89 19.81 -15.95 -27.87
C VAL A 89 18.98 -17.15 -28.30
N THR A 90 17.69 -17.15 -27.94
CA THR A 90 16.76 -18.20 -28.38
C THR A 90 16.65 -18.20 -29.92
N GLN A 91 16.81 -19.40 -30.54
CA GLN A 91 16.71 -19.56 -31.99
C GLN A 91 15.48 -20.38 -32.38
N GLU A 92 14.73 -19.89 -33.37
CA GLU A 92 13.65 -20.66 -34.02
C GLU A 92 14.14 -21.23 -35.35
N ILE A 93 14.08 -22.55 -35.53
CA ILE A 93 14.59 -23.25 -36.69
C ILE A 93 13.45 -23.98 -37.37
N SER A 94 13.12 -23.60 -38.59
CA SER A 94 12.11 -24.29 -39.42
C SER A 94 12.71 -25.53 -40.06
N LEU A 95 12.11 -26.71 -39.76
CA LEU A 95 12.54 -27.97 -40.31
C LEU A 95 12.00 -28.13 -41.75
N LYS A 96 12.86 -28.56 -42.69
CA LYS A 96 12.45 -29.02 -44.02
C LYS A 96 12.22 -30.53 -44.01
N ASN A 97 11.37 -31.06 -44.90
CA ASN A 97 10.85 -32.44 -44.91
C ASN A 97 11.91 -33.59 -44.91
N SER A 98 13.21 -33.33 -44.99
CA SER A 98 14.25 -34.33 -45.03
C SER A 98 15.39 -34.12 -44.04
N GLN A 99 15.29 -33.12 -43.13
CA GLN A 99 16.35 -32.83 -42.18
C GLN A 99 16.13 -33.54 -40.85
N ASN A 100 16.84 -34.65 -40.65
CA ASN A 100 16.82 -35.44 -39.39
C ASN A 100 18.00 -35.12 -38.45
N ASN A 101 19.06 -34.48 -38.96
CA ASN A 101 20.22 -34.09 -38.19
C ASN A 101 20.46 -32.57 -38.35
N ILE A 102 20.43 -31.83 -37.23
CA ILE A 102 20.53 -30.39 -37.23
C ILE A 102 21.65 -29.98 -36.30
N LYS A 103 22.52 -29.10 -36.79
CA LYS A 103 23.53 -28.44 -35.98
C LYS A 103 23.06 -27.04 -35.68
N VAL A 104 22.93 -26.72 -34.39
CA VAL A 104 22.51 -25.40 -33.90
C VAL A 104 23.72 -24.76 -33.22
N LYS A 105 24.11 -23.61 -33.69
CA LYS A 105 25.15 -22.81 -33.04
C LYS A 105 24.46 -21.64 -32.35
N LEU A 106 24.37 -21.70 -31.03
CA LEU A 106 23.81 -20.59 -30.25
C LEU A 106 24.83 -19.46 -30.17
N ALA A 107 24.33 -18.25 -30.30
CA ALA A 107 25.08 -17.03 -30.03
C ALA A 107 24.81 -16.63 -28.56
N GLU A 108 25.88 -16.27 -27.85
CA GLU A 108 25.72 -15.68 -26.52
C GLU A 108 24.80 -14.47 -26.60
N ASP A 109 23.85 -14.39 -25.67
CA ASP A 109 22.99 -13.23 -25.55
C ASP A 109 23.76 -12.09 -24.90
N THR A 110 24.47 -11.34 -25.74
CA THR A 110 25.25 -10.18 -25.31
C THR A 110 24.33 -9.04 -24.80
N GLN A 111 23.02 -9.08 -25.08
CA GLN A 111 22.06 -8.12 -24.49
C GLN A 111 21.80 -8.39 -23.01
N ALA A 112 21.89 -9.63 -22.54
CA ALA A 112 21.81 -9.96 -21.12
C ALA A 112 23.07 -9.50 -20.32
N LEU A 113 24.17 -9.23 -20.99
CA LEU A 113 25.42 -8.76 -20.36
C LEU A 113 25.55 -7.23 -20.30
N ASP A 114 24.73 -6.50 -21.03
CA ASP A 114 24.73 -5.04 -21.07
C ASP A 114 23.50 -4.42 -20.36
N GLU A 115 23.09 -5.01 -19.22
CA GLU A 115 22.12 -4.32 -18.34
C GLU A 115 22.71 -2.97 -17.93
N VAL A 116 22.14 -1.90 -18.50
CA VAL A 116 22.57 -0.53 -18.25
C VAL A 116 21.87 -0.02 -17.00
N VAL A 117 22.66 0.36 -16.02
CA VAL A 117 22.20 0.87 -14.73
C VAL A 117 22.38 2.38 -14.70
N VAL A 118 21.38 3.12 -14.24
CA VAL A 118 21.49 4.56 -14.02
C VAL A 118 22.27 4.80 -12.73
N VAL A 119 23.43 5.42 -12.80
CA VAL A 119 24.24 5.79 -11.65
C VAL A 119 24.40 7.30 -11.63
N GLY A 120 23.78 7.94 -10.67
CA GLY A 120 23.82 9.39 -10.56
C GLY A 120 23.20 10.10 -11.77
N TYR A 121 23.98 10.91 -12.44
CA TYR A 121 23.56 11.67 -13.63
C TYR A 121 23.97 10.97 -14.96
N GLY A 122 24.37 9.71 -14.91
CA GLY A 122 24.81 8.95 -16.08
C GLY A 122 24.33 7.51 -16.07
N THR A 123 24.67 6.78 -17.13
CA THR A 123 24.38 5.35 -17.27
C THR A 123 25.69 4.57 -17.38
N GLN A 124 25.79 3.45 -16.66
CA GLN A 124 26.93 2.53 -16.71
C GLN A 124 26.44 1.11 -16.93
N ALA A 125 27.26 0.26 -17.53
CA ALA A 125 26.95 -1.17 -17.58
C ALA A 125 27.04 -1.76 -16.17
N LYS A 126 26.11 -2.63 -15.79
CA LYS A 126 26.04 -3.24 -14.45
C LYS A 126 27.36 -3.90 -14.03
N LYS A 127 28.07 -4.49 -14.99
CA LYS A 127 29.39 -5.12 -14.80
C LYS A 127 30.51 -4.14 -14.41
N ASP A 128 30.36 -2.85 -14.75
CA ASP A 128 31.36 -1.81 -14.54
C ASP A 128 31.15 -1.04 -13.23
N ILE A 129 30.08 -1.37 -12.48
CA ILE A 129 29.75 -0.72 -11.21
C ILE A 129 30.57 -1.38 -10.11
N THR A 130 31.47 -0.61 -9.50
CA THR A 130 32.31 -1.08 -8.37
C THR A 130 31.58 -1.00 -7.02
N GLY A 131 30.47 -0.26 -6.93
CA GLY A 131 29.67 -0.07 -5.73
C GLY A 131 28.61 -1.15 -5.52
N SER A 132 28.09 -1.28 -4.28
CA SER A 132 26.99 -2.18 -3.97
C SER A 132 25.66 -1.59 -4.44
N VAL A 133 25.23 -1.97 -5.63
CA VAL A 133 23.94 -1.58 -6.23
C VAL A 133 23.03 -2.81 -6.31
N ALA A 134 21.80 -2.70 -5.78
CA ALA A 134 20.76 -3.68 -6.06
C ALA A 134 19.86 -3.13 -7.18
N VAL A 135 19.61 -3.95 -8.17
CA VAL A 135 18.64 -3.68 -9.24
C VAL A 135 17.46 -4.59 -9.01
N VAL A 136 16.25 -4.03 -9.04
CA VAL A 136 14.98 -4.77 -8.93
C VAL A 136 14.26 -4.61 -10.25
N SER A 137 13.87 -5.73 -10.86
CA SER A 137 13.17 -5.72 -12.15
C SER A 137 11.69 -5.31 -12.01
N THR A 138 11.11 -4.84 -13.09
CA THR A 138 9.68 -4.50 -13.14
C THR A 138 8.79 -5.72 -12.91
N GLU A 139 9.22 -6.88 -13.41
CA GLU A 139 8.52 -8.15 -13.25
C GLU A 139 8.41 -8.52 -11.78
N GLU A 140 9.52 -8.43 -11.03
CA GLU A 140 9.54 -8.70 -9.58
C GLU A 140 8.64 -7.73 -8.79
N LEU A 141 8.58 -6.45 -9.18
CA LEU A 141 7.72 -5.45 -8.52
C LEU A 141 6.23 -5.74 -8.76
N LYS A 142 5.85 -6.33 -9.90
CA LYS A 142 4.46 -6.63 -10.27
C LYS A 142 3.93 -7.94 -9.72
N GLU A 143 4.77 -8.83 -9.20
CA GLU A 143 4.36 -10.12 -8.65
C GLU A 143 3.37 -9.99 -7.49
N THR A 144 3.44 -8.88 -6.75
CA THR A 144 2.59 -8.64 -5.60
C THR A 144 1.66 -7.45 -5.90
N PRO A 145 0.33 -7.64 -5.86
CA PRO A 145 -0.62 -6.55 -6.07
C PRO A 145 -0.66 -5.65 -4.82
N VAL A 146 0.10 -4.57 -4.85
CA VAL A 146 0.23 -3.59 -3.75
C VAL A 146 -0.14 -2.19 -4.22
N ALA A 147 -0.58 -1.31 -3.32
CA ALA A 147 -0.99 0.03 -3.70
C ALA A 147 0.15 1.02 -3.84
N THR A 148 1.20 0.84 -3.05
CA THR A 148 2.31 1.77 -3.03
C THR A 148 3.57 1.09 -3.54
N PHE A 149 4.44 1.91 -4.10
CA PHE A 149 5.75 1.46 -4.54
C PHE A 149 6.59 0.89 -3.38
N SER A 150 6.49 1.53 -2.22
CA SER A 150 7.23 1.12 -1.03
C SER A 150 6.87 -0.30 -0.60
N GLU A 151 5.57 -0.66 -0.67
CA GLU A 151 5.11 -2.03 -0.42
C GLU A 151 5.66 -3.01 -1.47
N ALA A 152 5.68 -2.62 -2.76
CA ALA A 152 6.20 -3.46 -3.84
C ALA A 152 7.69 -3.82 -3.67
N LEU A 153 8.47 -2.92 -3.08
CA LEU A 153 9.91 -3.09 -2.85
C LEU A 153 10.21 -3.98 -1.63
N GLN A 154 9.25 -4.24 -0.76
CA GLN A 154 9.46 -4.99 0.47
C GLN A 154 9.98 -6.41 0.18
N GLY A 155 11.16 -6.76 0.75
CA GLY A 155 11.79 -8.06 0.57
C GLY A 155 12.48 -8.29 -0.78
N LYS A 156 12.42 -7.33 -1.72
CA LYS A 156 13.01 -7.48 -3.08
C LYS A 156 14.46 -6.98 -3.17
N ALA A 157 14.92 -6.15 -2.25
CA ALA A 157 16.28 -5.63 -2.26
C ALA A 157 17.03 -5.97 -0.96
N SER A 158 18.16 -6.66 -1.05
CA SER A 158 18.98 -7.00 0.12
C SER A 158 19.48 -5.74 0.83
N GLY A 159 19.43 -5.70 2.18
CA GLY A 159 19.86 -4.54 2.98
C GLY A 159 18.89 -3.35 2.94
N VAL A 160 17.71 -3.50 2.37
CA VAL A 160 16.60 -2.55 2.44
C VAL A 160 15.56 -3.10 3.41
N TYR A 161 15.28 -2.36 4.45
CA TYR A 161 14.24 -2.66 5.41
C TYR A 161 13.04 -1.75 5.16
N ILE A 162 11.87 -2.34 5.04
CA ILE A 162 10.60 -1.62 4.85
C ILE A 162 9.63 -2.08 5.91
N SER A 163 9.11 -1.12 6.67
CA SER A 163 8.04 -1.33 7.65
C SER A 163 6.79 -0.61 7.16
N ASN A 164 5.69 -1.34 7.09
CA ASN A 164 4.39 -0.82 6.71
C ASN A 164 3.54 -0.62 7.97
N SER A 165 2.82 0.49 8.07
CA SER A 165 1.91 0.80 9.18
C SER A 165 0.63 -0.04 9.17
N GLY A 166 0.37 -0.79 8.08
CA GLY A 166 -0.84 -1.63 7.92
C GLY A 166 -2.10 -0.85 7.53
N GLY A 167 -2.03 0.47 7.42
CA GLY A 167 -3.16 1.29 6.96
C GLY A 167 -3.40 1.18 5.45
N PRO A 168 -4.57 1.63 4.95
CA PRO A 168 -4.91 1.57 3.53
C PRO A 168 -4.03 2.47 2.65
N SER A 169 -3.42 3.51 3.22
CA SER A 169 -2.48 4.40 2.54
C SER A 169 -1.13 3.75 2.24
N GLY A 170 -0.80 2.64 2.93
CA GLY A 170 0.48 1.98 2.78
C GLY A 170 1.65 2.83 3.27
N GLU A 171 1.43 3.70 4.28
CA GLU A 171 2.53 4.47 4.87
C GLU A 171 3.67 3.56 5.29
N THR A 172 4.82 3.76 4.68
CA THR A 172 5.99 2.93 4.89
C THR A 172 7.18 3.73 5.39
N THR A 173 7.97 3.08 6.22
CA THR A 173 9.29 3.56 6.60
C THR A 173 10.33 2.74 5.85
N ILE A 174 11.17 3.40 5.05
CA ILE A 174 12.25 2.74 4.29
C ILE A 174 13.58 3.04 4.97
N ARG A 175 14.40 2.01 5.19
CA ARG A 175 15.75 2.12 5.74
C ARG A 175 16.73 1.31 4.91
N ILE A 176 17.87 1.90 4.58
CA ILE A 176 18.95 1.22 3.86
C ILE A 176 20.11 1.04 4.84
N ARG A 177 20.48 -0.24 5.09
CA ARG A 177 21.52 -0.63 6.04
C ARG A 177 21.30 -0.14 7.49
N GLY A 178 20.04 0.12 7.89
CA GLY A 178 19.68 0.49 9.24
C GLY A 178 19.53 2.00 9.46
N VAL A 179 19.64 2.42 10.73
CA VAL A 179 19.47 3.82 11.17
C VAL A 179 20.85 4.46 11.32
N GLY A 180 21.18 5.40 10.45
CA GLY A 180 22.46 6.12 10.45
C GLY A 180 22.43 7.47 11.16
N SER A 181 21.25 8.01 11.47
CA SER A 181 21.07 9.33 12.09
C SER A 181 19.85 9.39 12.98
N LEU A 182 19.94 10.13 14.08
CA LEU A 182 18.81 10.40 14.97
C LEU A 182 17.82 11.44 14.39
N ASN A 183 18.29 12.26 13.44
CA ASN A 183 17.51 13.36 12.86
C ASN A 183 16.85 12.98 11.51
N GLY A 184 16.70 11.70 11.22
CA GLY A 184 16.12 11.18 9.98
C GLY A 184 17.06 10.18 9.31
N SER A 185 16.50 9.06 8.88
CA SER A 185 17.25 7.97 8.24
C SER A 185 16.58 7.53 6.94
N ASP A 186 15.71 8.39 6.37
CA ASP A 186 15.06 8.10 5.09
C ASP A 186 16.07 8.21 3.94
N PRO A 187 16.03 7.29 2.98
CA PRO A 187 16.88 7.38 1.81
C PRO A 187 16.44 8.52 0.89
N LEU A 188 17.37 9.02 0.08
CA LEU A 188 17.05 9.94 -0.99
C LEU A 188 16.33 9.20 -2.12
N ILE A 189 15.15 9.69 -2.50
CA ILE A 189 14.40 9.18 -3.65
C ILE A 189 14.65 10.07 -4.86
N VAL A 190 15.10 9.46 -5.96
CA VAL A 190 15.33 10.14 -7.23
C VAL A 190 14.47 9.50 -8.31
N VAL A 191 13.61 10.26 -8.97
CA VAL A 191 12.75 9.78 -10.06
C VAL A 191 13.05 10.57 -11.33
N ASP A 192 13.49 9.89 -12.38
CA ASP A 192 13.88 10.51 -13.66
C ASP A 192 14.83 11.70 -13.50
N GLY A 193 15.78 11.60 -12.55
CA GLY A 193 16.77 12.63 -12.23
C GLY A 193 16.26 13.77 -11.34
N VAL A 194 15.04 13.70 -10.82
CA VAL A 194 14.49 14.66 -9.85
C VAL A 194 14.64 14.11 -8.44
N SER A 195 15.30 14.85 -7.58
CA SER A 195 15.61 14.45 -6.19
C SER A 195 14.46 14.75 -5.22
N ASN A 196 14.42 14.03 -4.09
CA ASN A 196 13.44 14.20 -3.01
C ASN A 196 11.97 14.06 -3.45
N VAL A 197 11.69 13.13 -4.34
CA VAL A 197 10.33 12.83 -4.80
C VAL A 197 9.58 12.03 -3.73
N ASP A 198 8.29 12.32 -3.57
CA ASP A 198 7.39 11.50 -2.77
C ASP A 198 7.13 10.19 -3.53
N ILE A 199 7.64 9.10 -2.99
CA ILE A 199 7.63 7.80 -3.68
C ILE A 199 6.21 7.25 -3.85
N ASP A 200 5.29 7.57 -2.93
CA ASP A 200 3.91 7.08 -2.95
C ASP A 200 3.04 7.81 -3.99
N ALA A 201 3.55 8.94 -4.52
CA ALA A 201 2.95 9.64 -5.66
C ALA A 201 3.26 8.95 -7.01
N VAL A 202 4.20 8.00 -7.05
CA VAL A 202 4.57 7.26 -8.25
C VAL A 202 3.76 5.96 -8.31
N ASN A 203 3.07 5.72 -9.44
CA ASN A 203 2.39 4.45 -9.62
C ASN A 203 3.41 3.33 -9.90
N PRO A 204 3.40 2.20 -9.16
CA PRO A 204 4.32 1.09 -9.40
C PRO A 204 4.33 0.59 -10.85
N ASN A 205 3.18 0.62 -11.51
CA ASN A 205 3.04 0.19 -12.91
C ASN A 205 3.74 1.11 -13.93
N ASP A 206 4.11 2.34 -13.55
CA ASP A 206 4.86 3.28 -14.40
C ASP A 206 6.37 3.06 -14.35
N ILE A 207 6.86 2.22 -13.45
CA ILE A 207 8.28 2.00 -13.24
C ILE A 207 8.83 1.07 -14.31
N GLU A 208 9.99 1.40 -14.85
CA GLU A 208 10.77 0.58 -15.77
C GLU A 208 11.90 -0.14 -15.06
N SER A 209 12.62 0.58 -14.20
CA SER A 209 13.69 -0.01 -13.38
C SER A 209 13.87 0.72 -12.06
N LEU A 210 14.36 -0.01 -11.08
CA LEU A 210 14.68 0.50 -9.75
C LEU A 210 16.08 0.07 -9.36
N GLN A 211 16.81 1.01 -8.78
CA GLN A 211 18.16 0.79 -8.31
C GLN A 211 18.31 1.34 -6.90
N VAL A 212 18.98 0.59 -6.04
CA VAL A 212 19.28 1.00 -4.67
C VAL A 212 20.77 1.10 -4.48
N LEU A 213 21.26 2.32 -4.31
CA LEU A 213 22.65 2.62 -4.00
C LEU A 213 22.83 2.55 -2.49
N LYS A 214 23.69 1.63 -2.03
CA LYS A 214 23.78 1.29 -0.61
C LYS A 214 25.11 1.69 0.04
N ASP A 215 26.12 1.99 -0.71
CA ASP A 215 27.43 2.37 -0.18
C ASP A 215 27.82 3.82 -0.51
N ALA A 216 28.79 4.33 0.25
CA ALA A 216 29.24 5.70 0.13
C ALA A 216 29.86 6.03 -1.25
N SER A 217 30.49 5.05 -1.91
CA SER A 217 31.11 5.26 -3.22
C SER A 217 30.04 5.47 -4.30
N ALA A 218 28.98 4.66 -4.27
CA ALA A 218 27.85 4.79 -5.21
C ALA A 218 27.00 6.04 -4.93
N THR A 219 26.85 6.45 -3.65
CA THR A 219 26.02 7.61 -3.27
C THR A 219 26.77 8.94 -3.27
N ALA A 220 28.10 8.95 -3.39
CA ALA A 220 28.95 10.15 -3.31
C ALA A 220 28.52 11.28 -4.26
N ILE A 221 28.01 10.93 -5.44
CA ILE A 221 27.54 11.89 -6.43
C ILE A 221 26.32 12.73 -5.96
N TYR A 222 25.57 12.23 -4.97
CA TYR A 222 24.44 12.93 -4.36
C TYR A 222 24.84 13.72 -3.10
N GLY A 223 26.13 13.72 -2.75
CA GLY A 223 26.67 14.43 -1.58
C GLY A 223 26.00 14.02 -0.28
N ALA A 224 25.81 14.99 0.63
CA ALA A 224 25.22 14.75 1.95
C ALA A 224 23.78 14.20 1.91
N GLN A 225 23.01 14.48 0.86
CA GLN A 225 21.65 13.95 0.71
C GLN A 225 21.63 12.43 0.50
N GLY A 226 22.70 11.85 -0.06
CA GLY A 226 22.84 10.41 -0.26
C GLY A 226 23.35 9.64 0.95
N ALA A 227 23.57 10.28 2.11
CA ALA A 227 24.19 9.65 3.28
C ALA A 227 23.42 8.42 3.81
N ASN A 228 22.09 8.40 3.70
CA ASN A 228 21.23 7.29 4.12
C ASN A 228 20.93 6.30 2.98
N GLY A 229 21.68 6.34 1.87
CA GLY A 229 21.41 5.59 0.66
C GLY A 229 20.50 6.35 -0.32
N VAL A 230 20.47 5.87 -1.56
CA VAL A 230 19.69 6.48 -2.64
C VAL A 230 18.87 5.41 -3.36
N ILE A 231 17.60 5.71 -3.61
CA ILE A 231 16.72 4.90 -4.46
C ILE A 231 16.51 5.68 -5.76
N ILE A 232 16.96 5.11 -6.86
CA ILE A 232 16.81 5.70 -8.20
C ILE A 232 15.70 4.93 -8.92
N ILE A 233 14.71 5.65 -9.41
CA ILE A 233 13.58 5.12 -10.16
C ILE A 233 13.63 5.71 -11.56
N THR A 234 13.65 4.82 -12.55
CA THR A 234 13.44 5.18 -13.95
C THR A 234 12.05 4.76 -14.37
N THR A 235 11.31 5.67 -15.00
CA THR A 235 9.95 5.39 -15.44
C THR A 235 9.89 5.03 -16.91
N LYS A 236 8.83 4.32 -17.30
CA LYS A 236 8.62 3.85 -18.67
C LYS A 236 8.66 5.00 -19.67
N GLN A 237 9.50 4.83 -20.67
CA GLN A 237 9.62 5.75 -21.80
C GLN A 237 8.91 5.18 -23.02
N GLY A 238 8.67 6.02 -24.01
CA GLY A 238 8.13 5.57 -25.30
C GLY A 238 9.13 4.72 -26.08
N THR A 239 8.67 3.98 -27.06
CA THR A 239 9.47 3.08 -27.87
C THR A 239 9.68 3.63 -29.29
N LYS A 240 10.84 3.37 -29.89
CA LYS A 240 11.15 3.79 -31.29
C LYS A 240 10.55 2.86 -32.35
N SER A 241 9.64 1.95 -31.99
CA SER A 241 9.12 0.89 -32.87
C SER A 241 8.20 1.37 -33.99
N GLY A 242 7.85 2.64 -34.03
CA GLY A 242 6.86 3.18 -34.99
C GLY A 242 5.40 2.76 -34.70
N ARG A 243 5.18 1.93 -33.70
CA ARG A 243 3.86 1.42 -33.31
C ARG A 243 3.44 1.97 -31.95
N VAL A 244 2.16 2.27 -31.81
CA VAL A 244 1.55 2.61 -30.52
C VAL A 244 1.15 1.33 -29.81
N ARG A 245 1.59 1.17 -28.56
CA ARG A 245 1.18 0.08 -27.68
C ARG A 245 0.29 0.65 -26.58
N VAL A 246 -0.89 0.11 -26.45
CA VAL A 246 -1.81 0.41 -25.34
C VAL A 246 -1.87 -0.82 -24.43
N SER A 247 -1.75 -0.62 -23.15
CA SER A 247 -1.91 -1.66 -22.13
C SER A 247 -2.87 -1.21 -21.05
N TYR A 248 -3.60 -2.16 -20.51
CA TYR A 248 -4.42 -2.01 -19.33
C TYR A 248 -3.97 -3.02 -18.28
N ASP A 249 -3.67 -2.51 -17.10
CA ASP A 249 -3.33 -3.31 -15.93
C ASP A 249 -4.39 -3.02 -14.87
N GLY A 250 -4.99 -4.06 -14.28
CA GLY A 250 -6.00 -3.86 -13.25
C GLY A 250 -6.20 -5.08 -12.38
N TYR A 251 -6.54 -4.85 -11.12
CA TYR A 251 -6.95 -5.89 -10.21
C TYR A 251 -8.06 -5.43 -9.27
N PHE A 252 -8.78 -6.40 -8.75
CA PHE A 252 -9.76 -6.24 -7.69
C PHE A 252 -9.46 -7.27 -6.60
N GLY A 253 -9.56 -6.85 -5.35
CA GLY A 253 -9.29 -7.71 -4.20
C GLY A 253 -10.06 -7.28 -2.97
N VAL A 254 -9.92 -8.07 -1.91
CA VAL A 254 -10.45 -7.78 -0.58
C VAL A 254 -9.34 -7.88 0.45
N ALA A 255 -9.36 -6.96 1.41
CA ALA A 255 -8.45 -6.96 2.55
C ALA A 255 -9.24 -7.29 3.81
N LYS A 256 -8.79 -8.28 4.55
CA LYS A 256 -9.36 -8.65 5.85
C LYS A 256 -8.25 -8.62 6.88
N MET A 257 -8.58 -8.15 8.07
CA MET A 257 -7.64 -8.18 9.19
C MET A 257 -7.30 -9.63 9.51
N ALA A 258 -6.02 -9.95 9.62
CA ALA A 258 -5.59 -11.24 10.11
C ALA A 258 -6.07 -11.39 11.56
N ASN A 259 -6.41 -12.61 11.95
CA ASN A 259 -6.86 -12.89 13.31
C ASN A 259 -5.83 -12.32 14.29
N SER A 260 -6.28 -11.58 15.31
CA SER A 260 -5.42 -10.86 16.26
C SER A 260 -4.43 -11.76 17.00
N GLY A 261 -4.67 -13.06 16.98
CA GLY A 261 -3.89 -14.03 17.77
C GLY A 261 -4.07 -13.89 19.29
N TYR A 262 -4.89 -12.94 19.72
CA TYR A 262 -5.23 -12.73 21.13
C TYR A 262 -6.64 -13.25 21.38
N ASP A 263 -6.76 -14.11 22.37
CA ASP A 263 -8.03 -14.53 22.94
C ASP A 263 -8.40 -13.52 24.03
N LEU A 264 -9.30 -12.61 23.72
CA LEU A 264 -9.74 -11.57 24.63
C LEU A 264 -10.80 -12.11 25.56
N LEU A 265 -10.75 -11.71 26.83
CA LEU A 265 -11.80 -12.02 27.79
C LEU A 265 -13.13 -11.43 27.32
N ASN A 266 -14.19 -12.21 27.38
CA ASN A 266 -15.53 -11.71 27.21
C ASN A 266 -16.01 -10.93 28.45
N GLY A 267 -17.18 -10.31 28.38
CA GLY A 267 -17.70 -9.47 29.47
C GLY A 267 -17.82 -10.21 30.79
N TRP A 268 -18.30 -11.45 30.76
CA TRP A 268 -18.47 -12.25 31.96
C TRP A 268 -17.15 -12.76 32.54
N GLU A 269 -16.26 -13.24 31.72
CA GLU A 269 -14.90 -13.66 32.11
C GLU A 269 -14.10 -12.51 32.74
N ALA A 270 -14.16 -11.33 32.10
CA ALA A 270 -13.48 -10.15 32.63
C ALA A 270 -14.02 -9.75 34.02
N MET A 271 -15.33 -9.85 34.22
CA MET A 271 -15.97 -9.59 35.50
C MET A 271 -15.54 -10.63 36.56
N GLU A 272 -15.47 -11.91 36.22
CA GLU A 272 -15.00 -12.96 37.13
C GLU A 272 -13.54 -12.77 37.55
N TRP A 273 -12.68 -12.29 36.66
CA TRP A 273 -11.31 -11.91 37.02
C TRP A 273 -11.27 -10.76 38.01
N GLN A 274 -12.19 -9.79 37.92
CA GLN A 274 -12.31 -8.72 38.90
C GLN A 274 -12.77 -9.28 40.27
N ALA A 275 -13.75 -10.17 40.28
CA ALA A 275 -14.19 -10.88 41.50
C ALA A 275 -13.04 -11.66 42.14
N GLN A 276 -12.26 -12.37 41.35
CA GLN A 276 -11.09 -13.09 41.82
C GLN A 276 -10.04 -12.15 42.44
N GLY A 277 -9.84 -10.99 41.84
CA GLY A 277 -8.97 -9.94 42.40
C GLY A 277 -9.44 -9.49 43.79
N MET A 278 -10.74 -9.27 43.97
CA MET A 278 -11.33 -8.90 45.28
C MET A 278 -11.21 -10.02 46.29
N ARG A 279 -11.48 -11.27 45.93
CA ARG A 279 -11.27 -12.45 46.79
C ARG A 279 -9.81 -12.53 47.25
N ASN A 280 -8.87 -12.34 46.34
CA ASN A 280 -7.44 -12.36 46.68
C ASN A 280 -7.03 -11.26 47.68
N VAL A 281 -7.58 -10.05 47.55
CA VAL A 281 -7.35 -8.97 48.54
C VAL A 281 -7.86 -9.37 49.93
N ARG A 282 -9.05 -9.95 50.02
CA ARG A 282 -9.62 -10.44 51.28
C ARG A 282 -8.81 -11.60 51.84
N ASP A 283 -8.55 -12.63 51.06
CA ASP A 283 -8.05 -13.91 51.54
C ASP A 283 -6.54 -13.91 51.82
N TYR A 284 -5.75 -13.22 51.00
CA TYR A 284 -4.31 -13.18 51.16
C TYR A 284 -3.79 -11.95 51.91
N ARG A 285 -4.51 -10.81 51.87
CA ARG A 285 -4.09 -9.59 52.56
C ARG A 285 -4.87 -9.33 53.83
N GLY A 286 -5.96 -10.06 54.10
CA GLY A 286 -6.84 -9.83 55.23
C GLY A 286 -7.52 -8.45 55.23
N GLN A 287 -7.63 -7.83 54.07
CA GLN A 287 -8.19 -6.49 53.90
C GLN A 287 -9.59 -6.59 53.30
N THR A 288 -10.47 -5.65 53.67
CA THR A 288 -11.74 -5.49 53.00
C THR A 288 -11.47 -5.02 51.57
N PRO A 289 -11.94 -5.75 50.51
CA PRO A 289 -11.75 -5.32 49.15
C PRO A 289 -12.43 -3.97 48.91
N THR A 290 -11.74 -3.09 48.20
CA THR A 290 -12.36 -1.85 47.73
C THR A 290 -13.45 -2.20 46.72
N ALA A 291 -14.62 -1.63 46.87
CA ALA A 291 -15.72 -1.80 45.91
C ALA A 291 -15.27 -1.33 44.52
N HIS A 292 -15.54 -2.14 43.49
CA HIS A 292 -15.29 -1.74 42.14
C HIS A 292 -16.24 -0.60 41.72
N PRO A 293 -15.78 0.44 41.05
CA PRO A 293 -16.63 1.59 40.73
C PRO A 293 -17.93 1.24 39.96
N GLN A 294 -17.91 0.18 39.17
CA GLN A 294 -19.05 -0.26 38.38
C GLN A 294 -19.78 -1.46 38.99
N PHE A 295 -19.07 -2.41 39.60
CA PHE A 295 -19.66 -3.67 40.06
C PHE A 295 -19.93 -3.71 41.56
N GLY A 296 -19.48 -2.72 42.30
CA GLY A 296 -19.60 -2.73 43.72
C GLY A 296 -18.72 -3.80 44.40
N SER A 297 -19.21 -4.36 45.50
CA SER A 297 -18.54 -5.41 46.27
C SER A 297 -18.96 -6.81 45.84
N LEU A 298 -18.29 -7.83 46.37
CA LEU A 298 -18.76 -9.21 46.28
C LEU A 298 -20.08 -9.37 47.02
N ASN A 299 -20.99 -10.17 46.45
CA ASN A 299 -22.26 -10.55 47.08
C ASN A 299 -22.02 -11.62 48.15
N ASP A 300 -23.10 -12.05 48.85
CA ASP A 300 -23.04 -13.08 49.90
C ASP A 300 -22.55 -14.45 49.41
N LYS A 301 -22.49 -14.65 48.09
CA LYS A 301 -21.98 -15.85 47.45
C LYS A 301 -20.56 -15.69 46.91
N ASP A 302 -19.89 -14.61 47.26
CA ASP A 302 -18.55 -14.28 46.77
C ASP A 302 -18.44 -14.03 45.26
N GLU A 303 -19.54 -13.59 44.63
CA GLU A 303 -19.65 -13.33 43.22
C GLU A 303 -19.86 -11.82 42.98
N LEU A 304 -19.24 -11.28 41.89
CA LEU A 304 -19.66 -10.00 41.35
C LEU A 304 -20.89 -10.19 40.47
N THR A 305 -21.78 -9.24 40.56
CA THR A 305 -22.92 -9.18 39.65
C THR A 305 -22.72 -8.07 38.65
N MET A 306 -22.84 -8.38 37.37
CA MET A 306 -22.69 -7.37 36.32
C MET A 306 -23.73 -6.27 36.54
N PRO A 307 -23.36 -4.99 36.58
CA PRO A 307 -24.27 -3.91 36.86
C PRO A 307 -25.28 -3.75 35.72
N TYR A 308 -26.49 -3.42 36.07
CA TYR A 308 -27.53 -3.13 35.08
C TYR A 308 -27.23 -1.87 34.28
N ALA A 309 -26.69 -0.84 34.93
CA ALA A 309 -26.35 0.41 34.30
C ALA A 309 -24.88 0.75 34.54
N ILE A 310 -24.22 1.25 33.52
CA ILE A 310 -22.87 1.80 33.58
C ILE A 310 -22.98 3.31 33.57
N LYS A 311 -22.46 3.89 34.63
CA LYS A 311 -22.33 5.32 34.79
C LYS A 311 -21.00 5.62 35.40
N PRO A 312 -20.66 6.90 35.58
CA PRO A 312 -19.57 7.20 36.51
C PRO A 312 -19.59 6.38 37.80
N ALA A 313 -20.72 5.94 38.29
CA ALA A 313 -20.83 5.15 39.51
C ALA A 313 -21.47 3.77 39.34
N GLY A 314 -21.79 3.33 38.13
CA GLY A 314 -22.52 2.08 37.87
C GLY A 314 -23.76 1.89 38.78
N LEU A 315 -24.87 1.42 38.25
CA LEU A 315 -26.05 1.08 39.04
C LEU A 315 -26.52 -0.29 38.65
N SER A 316 -26.92 -1.10 39.63
CA SER A 316 -27.66 -2.33 39.37
C SER A 316 -29.12 -2.02 38.93
N LYS A 317 -29.81 -3.01 38.36
CA LYS A 317 -31.21 -2.89 37.98
C LYS A 317 -32.08 -2.44 39.16
N ASP A 318 -31.88 -3.03 40.32
CA ASP A 318 -32.65 -2.71 41.52
C ASP A 318 -32.41 -1.28 42.01
N GLN A 319 -31.16 -0.81 41.89
CA GLN A 319 -30.81 0.57 42.18
C GLN A 319 -31.50 1.55 41.22
N VAL A 320 -31.55 1.21 39.92
CA VAL A 320 -32.26 2.02 38.91
C VAL A 320 -33.75 2.08 39.26
N ILE A 321 -34.40 0.94 39.54
CA ILE A 321 -35.80 0.89 39.90
C ILE A 321 -36.07 1.65 41.20
N SER A 322 -35.21 1.48 42.20
CA SER A 322 -35.35 2.19 43.48
C SER A 322 -35.21 3.71 43.33
N GLN A 323 -34.30 4.17 42.45
CA GLN A 323 -34.03 5.59 42.26
C GLN A 323 -35.02 6.30 41.34
N PHE A 324 -35.48 5.62 40.28
CA PHE A 324 -36.28 6.20 39.21
C PHE A 324 -37.72 5.64 39.15
N GLY A 325 -38.02 4.62 39.94
CA GLY A 325 -39.35 3.95 39.95
C GLY A 325 -39.51 2.88 38.86
N SER A 326 -38.95 3.06 37.70
CA SER A 326 -38.95 2.08 36.61
C SER A 326 -37.78 2.34 35.67
N ILE A 327 -37.51 1.38 34.78
CA ILE A 327 -36.52 1.51 33.71
C ILE A 327 -36.92 2.60 32.73
N ASP A 328 -38.22 2.64 32.35
CA ASP A 328 -38.76 3.64 31.44
C ASP A 328 -38.63 5.07 32.00
N ALA A 329 -38.85 5.24 33.31
CA ALA A 329 -38.67 6.52 33.98
C ALA A 329 -37.16 6.92 33.98
N TRP A 330 -36.28 5.96 34.14
CA TRP A 330 -34.85 6.19 34.04
C TRP A 330 -34.45 6.61 32.61
N VAL A 331 -34.90 5.89 31.59
CA VAL A 331 -34.65 6.25 30.18
C VAL A 331 -35.21 7.65 29.88
N ALA A 332 -36.45 7.96 30.35
CA ALA A 332 -37.05 9.27 30.18
C ALA A 332 -36.30 10.41 30.92
N SER A 333 -35.49 10.10 31.91
CA SER A 333 -34.68 11.06 32.66
C SER A 333 -33.35 11.40 32.01
N TYR A 334 -33.02 10.75 30.90
CA TYR A 334 -31.78 10.97 30.17
C TYR A 334 -31.66 12.42 29.70
N LYS A 335 -30.47 13.00 29.90
CA LYS A 335 -30.14 14.35 29.46
C LYS A 335 -28.86 14.36 28.64
N PRO A 336 -28.90 14.87 27.41
CA PRO A 336 -27.72 14.90 26.52
C PRO A 336 -26.56 15.76 27.04
N ASP A 337 -26.81 16.66 28.01
CA ASP A 337 -25.79 17.53 28.60
C ASP A 337 -24.77 16.80 29.49
N GLY A 338 -24.86 15.47 29.58
CA GLY A 338 -23.99 14.66 30.43
C GLY A 338 -24.40 14.57 31.89
N SER A 339 -25.39 15.37 32.35
CA SER A 339 -25.83 15.33 33.75
C SER A 339 -26.51 14.01 34.14
N ASN A 340 -26.97 13.26 33.15
CA ASN A 340 -27.54 11.93 33.28
C ASN A 340 -27.19 11.01 32.10
N SER A 341 -25.90 10.96 31.76
CA SER A 341 -25.36 10.17 30.64
C SER A 341 -25.15 8.70 31.00
N TRP A 342 -26.17 8.07 31.55
CA TRP A 342 -26.07 6.69 32.01
C TRP A 342 -26.22 5.71 30.83
N SER A 343 -25.51 4.60 30.91
CA SER A 343 -25.61 3.51 29.97
C SER A 343 -26.03 2.25 30.69
N ARG A 344 -26.84 1.43 30.04
CA ARG A 344 -27.01 0.04 30.47
C ARG A 344 -25.68 -0.69 30.26
N SER A 345 -25.43 -1.73 31.06
CA SER A 345 -24.31 -2.61 30.71
C SER A 345 -24.61 -3.34 29.39
N ALA A 346 -23.59 -3.68 28.62
CA ALA A 346 -23.75 -4.42 27.37
C ALA A 346 -24.55 -5.72 27.56
N TYR A 347 -24.34 -6.41 28.69
CA TYR A 347 -25.08 -7.62 29.02
C TYR A 347 -26.61 -7.38 29.03
N TYR A 348 -27.08 -6.39 29.80
CA TYR A 348 -28.52 -6.12 29.90
C TYR A 348 -29.09 -5.50 28.63
N GLN A 349 -28.34 -4.68 27.94
CA GLN A 349 -28.75 -4.14 26.64
C GLN A 349 -28.99 -5.27 25.63
N MET A 350 -28.07 -6.22 25.52
CA MET A 350 -28.22 -7.35 24.62
C MET A 350 -29.40 -8.25 24.99
N LEU A 351 -29.67 -8.48 26.28
CA LEU A 351 -30.85 -9.21 26.71
C LEU A 351 -32.15 -8.50 26.31
N GLU A 352 -32.22 -7.18 26.44
CA GLU A 352 -33.38 -6.39 26.03
C GLU A 352 -33.57 -6.35 24.52
N ASP A 353 -32.48 -6.40 23.77
CA ASP A 353 -32.45 -6.49 22.31
C ASP A 353 -32.76 -7.92 21.79
N GLY A 354 -33.03 -8.87 22.71
CA GLY A 354 -33.49 -10.23 22.38
C GLY A 354 -32.37 -11.24 22.14
N TYR A 355 -31.11 -10.92 22.46
CA TYR A 355 -30.03 -11.90 22.42
C TYR A 355 -30.18 -12.94 23.55
N SER A 356 -29.62 -14.13 23.33
CA SER A 356 -29.56 -15.16 24.37
C SER A 356 -28.65 -14.74 25.51
N GLU A 357 -28.87 -15.30 26.71
CA GLU A 357 -27.99 -15.03 27.86
C GLU A 357 -26.51 -15.35 27.57
N ALA A 358 -26.27 -16.45 26.88
CA ALA A 358 -24.91 -16.84 26.49
C ALA A 358 -24.23 -15.86 25.54
N GLU A 359 -24.97 -15.19 24.68
CA GLU A 359 -24.48 -14.12 23.82
C GLU A 359 -24.31 -12.83 24.59
N ALA A 360 -25.26 -12.47 25.44
CA ALA A 360 -25.20 -11.27 26.27
C ALA A 360 -24.02 -11.29 27.25
N GLN A 361 -23.63 -12.46 27.77
CA GLN A 361 -22.45 -12.63 28.62
C GLN A 361 -21.14 -12.29 27.92
N LYS A 362 -21.08 -12.38 26.59
CA LYS A 362 -19.90 -11.98 25.82
C LYS A 362 -19.65 -10.47 25.89
N GLY A 363 -20.69 -9.68 26.01
CA GLY A 363 -20.60 -8.21 25.99
C GLY A 363 -20.24 -7.68 24.61
N THR A 364 -19.69 -6.47 24.56
CA THR A 364 -19.30 -5.82 23.31
C THR A 364 -17.94 -6.34 22.83
N ASN A 365 -17.92 -6.95 21.64
CA ASN A 365 -16.66 -7.27 20.95
C ASN A 365 -16.18 -6.04 20.18
N TRP A 366 -15.34 -5.24 20.83
CA TRP A 366 -14.82 -4.01 20.25
C TRP A 366 -14.00 -4.21 18.97
N TYR A 367 -13.34 -5.36 18.83
CA TYR A 367 -12.59 -5.70 17.62
C TYR A 367 -13.52 -5.85 16.41
N ASP A 368 -14.57 -6.63 16.56
CA ASP A 368 -15.55 -6.84 15.46
C ASP A 368 -16.31 -5.55 15.13
N MET A 369 -16.54 -4.69 16.13
CA MET A 369 -17.23 -3.41 15.92
C MET A 369 -16.47 -2.44 15.04
N VAL A 370 -15.13 -2.47 15.05
CA VAL A 370 -14.30 -1.51 14.32
C VAL A 370 -13.62 -2.11 13.10
N THR A 371 -13.72 -3.43 12.89
CA THR A 371 -13.10 -4.08 11.74
C THR A 371 -14.11 -4.39 10.64
N ARG A 372 -13.64 -4.37 9.41
CA ARG A 372 -14.42 -4.75 8.23
C ARG A 372 -13.55 -5.45 7.20
N THR A 373 -14.21 -6.09 6.23
CA THR A 373 -13.55 -6.50 5.00
C THR A 373 -13.54 -5.33 4.04
N GLY A 374 -12.37 -4.78 3.77
CA GLY A 374 -12.18 -3.66 2.85
C GLY A 374 -12.10 -4.13 1.40
N LYS A 375 -12.58 -3.31 0.47
CA LYS A 375 -12.45 -3.54 -0.98
C LYS A 375 -11.21 -2.83 -1.49
N VAL A 376 -10.49 -3.49 -2.39
CA VAL A 376 -9.27 -2.97 -3.01
C VAL A 376 -9.42 -3.06 -4.51
N GLN A 377 -9.13 -1.98 -5.22
CA GLN A 377 -9.10 -1.95 -6.68
C GLN A 377 -8.03 -1.01 -7.19
N ASP A 378 -7.38 -1.41 -8.27
CA ASP A 378 -6.38 -0.62 -8.99
C ASP A 378 -6.60 -0.79 -10.49
N HIS A 379 -6.52 0.31 -11.23
CA HIS A 379 -6.72 0.35 -12.67
C HIS A 379 -5.73 1.31 -13.29
N GLN A 380 -5.01 0.87 -14.30
CA GLN A 380 -4.10 1.70 -15.07
C GLN A 380 -4.23 1.45 -16.56
N ILE A 381 -4.31 2.52 -17.33
CA ILE A 381 -4.18 2.51 -18.78
C ILE A 381 -2.86 3.19 -19.13
N SER A 382 -2.04 2.53 -19.93
CA SER A 382 -0.75 3.07 -20.38
C SER A 382 -0.67 3.04 -21.90
N LEU A 383 -0.06 4.09 -22.45
CA LEU A 383 0.16 4.29 -23.89
C LEU A 383 1.64 4.56 -24.10
N LEU A 384 2.27 3.75 -24.93
CA LEU A 384 3.70 3.86 -25.31
C LEU A 384 3.80 3.95 -26.82
N GLY A 385 4.54 4.92 -27.32
CA GLY A 385 4.71 5.10 -28.76
C GLY A 385 5.94 5.89 -29.13
N GLY A 386 6.18 6.08 -30.41
CA GLY A 386 7.28 6.87 -30.93
C GLY A 386 7.83 6.34 -32.23
N GLY A 387 8.89 6.97 -32.71
CA GLY A 387 9.59 6.67 -33.93
C GLY A 387 11.00 7.26 -33.91
N GLU A 388 11.62 7.43 -35.07
CA GLU A 388 12.99 7.95 -35.18
C GLU A 388 13.13 9.38 -34.63
N LYS A 389 12.10 10.22 -34.79
CA LYS A 389 12.14 11.62 -34.36
C LYS A 389 11.80 11.84 -32.89
N GLY A 390 11.29 10.83 -32.19
CA GLY A 390 10.97 10.97 -30.78
C GLY A 390 10.09 9.87 -30.23
N THR A 391 10.00 9.83 -28.92
CA THR A 391 9.23 8.82 -28.17
C THR A 391 8.29 9.53 -27.19
N TYR A 392 7.21 8.87 -26.85
CA TYR A 392 6.25 9.37 -25.86
C TYR A 392 5.62 8.21 -25.08
N SER A 393 5.31 8.49 -23.83
CA SER A 393 4.50 7.62 -22.99
C SER A 393 3.48 8.45 -22.22
N ALA A 394 2.31 7.89 -21.99
CA ALA A 394 1.31 8.45 -21.12
C ALA A 394 0.63 7.34 -20.33
N SER A 395 0.28 7.61 -19.06
CA SER A 395 -0.51 6.68 -18.24
C SER A 395 -1.53 7.42 -17.41
N LEU A 396 -2.67 6.76 -17.17
CA LEU A 396 -3.73 7.17 -16.25
C LEU A 396 -3.93 6.05 -15.25
N GLY A 397 -3.85 6.36 -13.96
CA GLY A 397 -4.02 5.40 -12.88
C GLY A 397 -5.11 5.82 -11.89
N TYR A 398 -5.85 4.84 -11.40
CA TYR A 398 -6.82 4.96 -10.34
C TYR A 398 -6.64 3.83 -9.34
N THR A 399 -6.42 4.17 -8.07
CA THR A 399 -6.33 3.23 -6.95
C THR A 399 -7.40 3.61 -5.92
N ASN A 400 -8.15 2.63 -5.40
CA ASN A 400 -9.05 2.81 -4.28
C ASN A 400 -8.93 1.62 -3.33
N ARG A 401 -8.65 1.92 -2.07
CA ARG A 401 -8.52 0.95 -0.99
C ARG A 401 -9.39 1.37 0.19
N GLU A 402 -10.31 0.52 0.58
CA GLU A 402 -10.96 0.61 1.87
C GLU A 402 -10.06 -0.10 2.90
N GLY A 403 -9.83 0.53 4.04
CA GLY A 403 -9.08 -0.09 5.12
C GLY A 403 -9.89 -1.14 5.86
N THR A 404 -9.19 -2.00 6.59
CA THR A 404 -9.78 -3.03 7.45
C THR A 404 -10.38 -2.47 8.74
N ILE A 405 -10.02 -1.24 9.13
CA ILE A 405 -10.71 -0.47 10.16
C ILE A 405 -11.80 0.37 9.48
N ILE A 406 -13.01 0.40 10.08
CA ILE A 406 -14.11 1.23 9.58
C ILE A 406 -13.65 2.68 9.43
N SER A 407 -14.27 3.44 8.52
CA SER A 407 -13.92 4.84 8.17
C SER A 407 -12.58 5.04 7.44
N SER A 408 -11.62 4.12 7.52
CA SER A 408 -10.32 4.31 6.87
C SER A 408 -10.37 3.99 5.37
N PHE A 409 -9.73 4.84 4.57
CA PHE A 409 -9.64 4.67 3.12
C PHE A 409 -8.42 5.39 2.52
N PHE A 410 -8.06 4.97 1.31
CA PHE A 410 -7.07 5.63 0.47
C PHE A 410 -7.53 5.61 -0.98
N LYS A 411 -7.45 6.76 -1.67
CA LYS A 411 -7.70 6.89 -3.11
C LYS A 411 -6.54 7.63 -3.75
N ARG A 412 -6.13 7.21 -4.94
CA ARG A 412 -5.12 7.88 -5.76
C ARG A 412 -5.58 7.98 -7.20
N TYR A 413 -5.47 9.16 -7.75
CA TYR A 413 -5.58 9.44 -9.18
C TYR A 413 -4.21 9.90 -9.67
N SER A 414 -3.68 9.29 -10.68
CA SER A 414 -2.36 9.63 -11.25
C SER A 414 -2.41 9.81 -12.75
N LEU A 415 -1.66 10.78 -13.23
CA LEU A 415 -1.40 11.04 -14.64
C LEU A 415 0.11 11.20 -14.81
N ARG A 416 0.70 10.40 -15.70
CA ARG A 416 2.09 10.55 -16.12
C ARG A 416 2.16 10.79 -17.62
N ALA A 417 3.09 11.65 -18.02
CA ALA A 417 3.42 11.88 -19.41
C ALA A 417 4.93 12.11 -19.56
N ASN A 418 5.57 11.31 -20.40
CA ASN A 418 6.99 11.47 -20.73
C ASN A 418 7.10 11.63 -22.25
N SER A 419 7.97 12.51 -22.73
CA SER A 419 8.22 12.67 -24.15
C SER A 419 9.65 13.10 -24.42
N THR A 420 10.19 12.62 -25.54
CA THR A 420 11.51 12.98 -26.04
C THR A 420 11.39 13.29 -27.52
N TYR A 421 12.01 14.37 -27.97
CA TYR A 421 12.04 14.78 -29.37
C TYR A 421 13.48 15.04 -29.82
N ASN A 422 13.92 14.33 -30.85
CA ASN A 422 15.20 14.50 -31.51
C ASN A 422 15.06 15.53 -32.62
N ALA A 423 15.36 16.80 -32.33
CA ALA A 423 15.27 17.87 -33.33
C ALA A 423 16.23 17.61 -34.52
N ASN A 424 17.41 17.07 -34.21
CA ASN A 424 18.37 16.56 -35.19
C ASN A 424 19.32 15.55 -34.50
N LYS A 425 20.36 15.07 -35.19
CA LYS A 425 21.30 14.10 -34.63
C LYS A 425 22.15 14.63 -33.47
N TYR A 426 22.16 15.92 -33.22
CA TYR A 426 22.94 16.58 -32.18
C TYR A 426 22.11 17.09 -31.01
N PHE A 427 20.83 17.39 -31.23
CA PHE A 427 20.01 18.09 -30.26
C PHE A 427 18.70 17.36 -29.96
N THR A 428 18.52 17.06 -28.69
CA THR A 428 17.35 16.37 -28.12
C THR A 428 16.74 17.23 -27.03
N ILE A 429 15.42 17.32 -27.00
CA ILE A 429 14.65 17.90 -25.90
C ILE A 429 13.68 16.87 -25.36
N GLY A 430 13.31 17.00 -24.10
CA GLY A 430 12.31 16.11 -23.53
C GLY A 430 11.72 16.64 -22.24
N GLN A 431 10.68 15.98 -21.80
CA GLN A 431 10.01 16.25 -20.53
C GLN A 431 9.53 14.96 -19.89
N ASN A 432 9.49 14.95 -18.54
CA ASN A 432 8.90 13.91 -17.70
C ASN A 432 8.01 14.61 -16.69
N SER A 433 6.73 14.29 -16.68
CA SER A 433 5.75 14.90 -15.78
C SER A 433 4.89 13.84 -15.11
N ASN A 434 4.64 14.03 -13.82
CA ASN A 434 3.74 13.22 -13.02
C ASN A 434 2.86 14.11 -12.17
N ILE A 435 1.56 13.85 -12.19
CA ILE A 435 0.57 14.47 -11.30
C ILE A 435 -0.12 13.36 -10.54
N ALA A 436 -0.19 13.47 -9.23
CA ALA A 436 -0.94 12.56 -8.38
C ALA A 436 -1.81 13.36 -7.41
N VAL A 437 -3.08 12.99 -7.32
CA VAL A 437 -4.00 13.44 -6.28
C VAL A 437 -4.32 12.23 -5.42
N MET A 438 -3.98 12.33 -4.14
CA MET A 438 -4.22 11.28 -3.14
C MET A 438 -5.19 11.81 -2.10
N GLU A 439 -6.15 11.01 -1.72
CA GLU A 439 -7.11 11.30 -0.66
C GLU A 439 -7.12 10.15 0.32
N MET A 440 -7.02 10.45 1.60
CA MET A 440 -7.06 9.46 2.66
C MET A 440 -7.85 9.98 3.86
N GLY A 441 -8.48 9.09 4.57
CA GLY A 441 -9.26 9.41 5.76
C GLY A 441 -9.30 8.28 6.76
N GLY A 442 -9.94 8.56 7.90
CA GLY A 442 -10.08 7.62 9.01
C GLY A 442 -8.78 7.34 9.76
N GLU A 443 -8.71 6.21 10.41
CA GLU A 443 -7.52 5.77 11.16
C GLU A 443 -6.32 5.60 10.23
N ARG A 444 -5.25 6.32 10.49
CA ARG A 444 -4.05 6.37 9.65
C ARG A 444 -2.83 5.75 10.32
N GLY A 445 -3.07 4.72 11.15
CA GLY A 445 -1.96 4.08 11.85
C GLY A 445 -1.42 4.90 13.01
N ARG A 446 -2.29 5.62 13.73
CA ARG A 446 -1.91 6.24 15.02
C ARG A 446 -1.26 5.18 15.90
N GLN A 447 -0.10 5.50 16.42
CA GLN A 447 0.61 4.63 17.34
C GLN A 447 0.21 4.95 18.79
N GLY A 448 0.26 3.91 19.64
CA GLY A 448 0.00 4.03 21.07
C GLY A 448 -1.48 3.87 21.45
N ASP A 449 -1.78 4.20 22.69
CA ASP A 449 -3.08 3.95 23.33
C ASP A 449 -4.26 4.72 22.70
N ALA A 450 -3.96 5.72 21.87
CA ALA A 450 -4.96 6.53 21.19
C ALA A 450 -5.45 5.92 19.86
N SER A 451 -4.83 4.83 19.38
CA SER A 451 -5.26 4.17 18.15
C SER A 451 -6.59 3.44 18.37
N VAL A 452 -7.44 3.42 17.35
CA VAL A 452 -8.69 2.64 17.36
C VAL A 452 -8.39 1.19 17.69
N PHE A 453 -7.33 0.63 17.10
CA PHE A 453 -6.96 -0.75 17.31
C PHE A 453 -6.54 -1.05 18.76
N ALA A 454 -5.72 -0.20 19.38
CA ALA A 454 -5.32 -0.37 20.79
C ALA A 454 -6.54 -0.30 21.73
N GLN A 455 -7.53 0.51 21.39
CA GLN A 455 -8.74 0.62 22.17
C GLN A 455 -9.62 -0.63 22.14
N THR A 456 -9.51 -1.48 21.11
CA THR A 456 -10.31 -2.72 21.03
C THR A 456 -10.03 -3.70 22.17
N TYR A 457 -8.85 -3.63 22.78
CA TYR A 457 -8.46 -4.50 23.91
C TYR A 457 -8.20 -3.75 25.22
N THR A 458 -8.32 -2.42 25.21
CA THR A 458 -8.24 -1.61 26.45
C THR A 458 -9.59 -1.20 26.98
N ILE A 459 -10.62 -1.14 26.14
CA ILE A 459 -12.00 -0.83 26.56
C ILE A 459 -12.67 -2.11 27.05
N GLN A 460 -13.33 -1.99 28.19
CA GLN A 460 -13.99 -3.10 28.84
C GLN A 460 -15.17 -3.62 28.01
N PRO A 461 -15.35 -4.94 27.90
CA PRO A 461 -16.41 -5.53 27.08
C PRO A 461 -17.84 -5.36 27.66
N TRP A 462 -17.97 -4.98 28.94
CA TRP A 462 -19.28 -4.65 29.53
C TRP A 462 -19.80 -3.25 29.18
N VAL A 463 -18.97 -2.40 28.56
CA VAL A 463 -19.40 -1.10 28.05
C VAL A 463 -20.19 -1.31 26.76
N PRO A 464 -21.42 -0.79 26.62
CA PRO A 464 -22.18 -0.88 25.38
C PRO A 464 -21.68 0.14 24.36
N VAL A 465 -22.14 0.04 23.12
CA VAL A 465 -21.83 1.00 22.06
C VAL A 465 -22.51 2.34 22.31
N TYR A 466 -23.77 2.30 22.70
CA TYR A 466 -24.60 3.49 22.93
C TYR A 466 -25.15 3.53 24.36
N ASN A 467 -25.33 4.73 24.85
CA ASN A 467 -26.01 4.98 26.13
C ASN A 467 -27.55 4.93 25.95
N VAL A 468 -28.28 5.14 27.03
CA VAL A 468 -29.77 5.11 27.01
C VAL A 468 -30.40 6.22 26.17
N GLY A 469 -29.68 7.29 25.87
CA GLY A 469 -30.14 8.40 25.04
C GLY A 469 -29.81 8.22 23.56
N GLY A 470 -29.10 7.17 23.20
CA GLY A 470 -28.66 6.91 21.84
C GLY A 470 -27.34 7.55 21.45
N ASP A 471 -26.69 8.26 22.36
CA ASP A 471 -25.32 8.78 22.17
C ASP A 471 -24.29 7.66 22.44
N TYR A 472 -23.04 7.87 22.02
CA TYR A 472 -21.98 6.91 22.32
C TYR A 472 -21.77 6.76 23.84
N ALA A 473 -21.70 5.51 24.29
CA ALA A 473 -21.35 5.22 25.67
C ALA A 473 -19.85 5.40 25.90
N GLY A 474 -19.48 5.75 27.12
CA GLY A 474 -18.08 5.90 27.54
C GLY A 474 -17.72 4.99 28.70
N SER A 475 -16.43 4.71 28.86
CA SER A 475 -15.90 4.04 30.04
C SER A 475 -15.52 5.04 31.12
N GLN A 476 -15.45 4.58 32.37
CA GLN A 476 -14.89 5.42 33.45
C GLN A 476 -13.35 5.56 33.32
N ALA A 477 -12.86 6.79 33.41
CA ALA A 477 -11.42 7.07 33.35
C ALA A 477 -10.60 6.40 34.47
N SER A 478 -11.24 6.00 35.57
CA SER A 478 -10.57 5.33 36.69
C SER A 478 -10.18 3.88 36.42
N GLU A 479 -10.61 3.30 35.30
CA GLU A 479 -10.42 1.88 34.98
C GLU A 479 -9.38 1.64 33.89
N GLY A 480 -8.51 2.61 33.65
CA GLY A 480 -7.45 2.50 32.65
C GLY A 480 -7.91 2.61 31.20
N GLY A 481 -9.22 2.78 30.98
CA GLY A 481 -9.80 3.00 29.68
C GLY A 481 -9.85 4.48 29.29
N ARG A 482 -9.91 4.76 28.01
CA ARG A 482 -10.19 6.10 27.51
C ARG A 482 -11.69 6.41 27.57
N ALA A 483 -12.02 7.69 27.63
CA ALA A 483 -13.41 8.14 27.65
C ALA A 483 -14.20 7.66 26.43
N ASN A 484 -13.59 7.70 25.26
CA ASN A 484 -14.20 7.28 24.01
C ASN A 484 -13.98 5.79 23.76
N THR A 485 -15.03 5.10 23.31
CA THR A 485 -14.90 3.71 22.87
C THR A 485 -14.14 3.62 21.54
N ALA A 486 -13.64 2.43 21.21
CA ALA A 486 -12.98 2.17 19.94
C ALA A 486 -13.89 2.53 18.75
N TYR A 487 -15.16 2.17 18.83
CA TYR A 487 -16.15 2.46 17.79
C TYR A 487 -16.38 3.97 17.64
N GLN A 488 -16.60 4.70 18.73
CA GLN A 488 -16.76 6.15 18.70
C GLN A 488 -15.52 6.84 18.11
N THR A 489 -14.32 6.39 18.51
CA THR A 489 -13.05 6.95 17.98
C THR A 489 -12.96 6.75 16.46
N ALA A 490 -13.36 5.58 15.96
CA ALA A 490 -13.37 5.30 14.53
C ALA A 490 -14.44 6.12 13.79
N MET A 491 -15.63 6.28 14.37
CA MET A 491 -16.73 7.04 13.77
C MET A 491 -16.46 8.55 13.75
N ASN A 492 -15.85 9.10 14.79
CA ASN A 492 -15.44 10.51 14.82
C ASN A 492 -14.42 10.86 13.71
N GLN A 493 -13.76 9.85 13.14
CA GLN A 493 -12.80 10.03 12.04
C GLN A 493 -13.40 9.76 10.66
N GLN A 494 -14.69 9.41 10.56
CA GLN A 494 -15.29 9.04 9.27
C GLN A 494 -15.32 10.20 8.26
N ASP A 495 -15.45 11.42 8.75
CA ASP A 495 -15.51 12.64 7.96
C ASP A 495 -14.15 13.37 7.90
N ASP A 496 -13.14 12.79 8.56
CA ASP A 496 -11.76 13.28 8.47
C ASP A 496 -11.15 12.86 7.14
N TRP A 497 -10.59 13.83 6.45
CA TRP A 497 -9.84 13.54 5.23
C TRP A 497 -8.61 14.43 5.09
N THR A 498 -7.61 13.89 4.41
CA THR A 498 -6.46 14.65 3.93
C THR A 498 -6.28 14.38 2.45
N ARG A 499 -6.20 15.43 1.67
CA ARG A 499 -5.95 15.39 0.23
C ARG A 499 -4.57 15.96 -0.06
N PHE A 500 -3.77 15.20 -0.76
CA PHE A 500 -2.47 15.62 -1.27
C PHE A 500 -2.54 15.80 -2.77
N MET A 501 -1.98 16.88 -3.28
CA MET A 501 -1.66 17.05 -4.69
C MET A 501 -0.14 17.07 -4.84
N ARG A 502 0.37 16.23 -5.71
CA ARG A 502 1.79 16.12 -6.06
C ARG A 502 1.95 16.34 -7.54
N LEU A 503 2.63 17.39 -7.93
CA LEU A 503 3.08 17.63 -9.30
C LEU A 503 4.60 17.59 -9.31
N GLN A 504 5.14 16.75 -10.18
CA GLN A 504 6.56 16.72 -10.52
C GLN A 504 6.66 16.88 -12.03
N SER A 505 7.48 17.81 -12.47
CA SER A 505 7.77 18.01 -13.89
C SER A 505 9.23 18.37 -14.09
N ALA A 506 9.87 17.73 -15.04
CA ALA A 506 11.24 18.00 -15.46
C ALA A 506 11.28 18.21 -16.97
N ALA A 507 11.89 19.29 -17.42
CA ALA A 507 12.20 19.53 -18.82
C ALA A 507 13.72 19.51 -19.02
N PHE A 508 14.20 18.87 -20.06
CA PHE A 508 15.62 18.81 -20.37
C PHE A 508 15.94 19.10 -21.84
N ALA A 509 17.14 19.57 -22.03
CA ALA A 509 17.76 19.71 -23.34
C ALA A 509 19.14 19.06 -23.31
N GLU A 510 19.47 18.31 -24.35
CA GLU A 510 20.73 17.61 -24.50
C GLU A 510 21.35 17.91 -25.87
N LEU A 511 22.63 18.32 -25.85
CA LEU A 511 23.43 18.61 -27.04
C LEU A 511 24.60 17.65 -27.10
N ASN A 512 24.72 16.92 -28.21
CA ASN A 512 25.78 15.97 -28.50
C ASN A 512 26.64 16.52 -29.68
N PRO A 513 27.51 17.54 -29.47
CA PRO A 513 28.18 18.26 -30.56
C PRO A 513 29.21 17.42 -31.29
N ILE A 514 29.86 16.51 -30.60
CA ILE A 514 30.84 15.56 -31.12
C ILE A 514 30.63 14.18 -30.53
N LYS A 515 31.19 13.16 -31.16
CA LYS A 515 31.08 11.77 -30.66
C LYS A 515 31.66 11.67 -29.25
N GLY A 516 30.91 11.13 -28.34
CA GLY A 516 31.30 10.92 -26.94
C GLY A 516 31.00 12.09 -25.99
N LEU A 517 30.74 13.29 -26.47
CA LEU A 517 30.43 14.46 -25.63
C LEU A 517 28.93 14.70 -25.57
N SER A 518 28.34 14.66 -24.37
CA SER A 518 26.95 15.05 -24.08
C SER A 518 26.95 16.21 -23.11
N LEU A 519 26.22 17.27 -23.46
CA LEU A 519 25.94 18.44 -22.64
C LEU A 519 24.44 18.45 -22.36
N ARG A 520 24.04 18.28 -21.10
CA ARG A 520 22.64 18.21 -20.70
C ARG A 520 22.31 19.26 -19.64
N THR A 521 21.21 19.95 -19.85
CA THR A 521 20.58 20.82 -18.84
C THR A 521 19.18 20.31 -18.54
N GLN A 522 18.81 20.28 -17.27
CA GLN A 522 17.49 19.85 -16.81
C GLN A 522 16.98 20.80 -15.74
N PHE A 523 15.78 21.33 -15.95
CA PHE A 523 15.06 22.12 -14.96
C PHE A 523 13.84 21.34 -14.47
N SER A 524 13.70 21.21 -13.15
CA SER A 524 12.65 20.41 -12.51
C SER A 524 11.91 21.24 -11.48
N VAL A 525 10.60 21.01 -11.41
CA VAL A 525 9.68 21.64 -10.47
C VAL A 525 8.91 20.55 -9.74
N ARG A 526 8.77 20.73 -8.42
CA ARG A 526 7.87 19.92 -7.59
C ARG A 526 6.92 20.85 -6.83
N LEU A 527 5.63 20.69 -7.07
CA LEU A 527 4.58 21.33 -6.30
C LEU A 527 3.89 20.29 -5.42
N MET A 528 3.86 20.57 -4.13
CA MET A 528 3.17 19.76 -3.13
C MET A 528 2.08 20.62 -2.50
N GLY A 529 0.83 20.19 -2.62
CA GLY A 529 -0.32 20.76 -1.92
C GLY A 529 -0.87 19.74 -0.92
N MET A 530 -1.34 20.21 0.22
CA MET A 530 -2.09 19.44 1.19
C MET A 530 -3.29 20.24 1.66
N TRP A 531 -4.43 19.61 1.68
CA TRP A 531 -5.63 20.09 2.33
C TRP A 531 -6.12 19.00 3.26
N SER A 532 -6.50 19.36 4.47
CA SER A 532 -7.08 18.42 5.40
C SER A 532 -8.23 19.03 6.17
N GLN A 533 -9.20 18.20 6.47
CA GLN A 533 -10.31 18.48 7.35
C GLN A 533 -10.31 17.48 8.48
N ALA A 534 -10.48 17.94 9.69
CA ALA A 534 -10.75 17.11 10.85
C ALA A 534 -11.97 17.65 11.57
N LEU A 535 -12.89 16.75 11.85
CA LEU A 535 -14.13 17.00 12.59
C LEU A 535 -14.05 16.31 13.93
N SER A 536 -14.52 16.93 14.98
CA SER A 536 -14.67 16.30 16.27
C SER A 536 -16.00 16.70 16.88
N GLU A 537 -16.82 15.70 17.11
CA GLU A 537 -18.08 15.87 17.82
C GLU A 537 -17.84 15.99 19.32
N LYS A 538 -18.74 16.68 20.00
CA LYS A 538 -18.75 16.71 21.45
C LYS A 538 -19.05 15.32 21.98
N THR A 539 -18.22 14.83 22.89
CA THR A 539 -18.44 13.54 23.52
C THR A 539 -18.97 13.73 24.93
N ILE A 540 -20.09 13.11 25.23
CA ILE A 540 -20.74 13.16 26.56
C ILE A 540 -20.07 12.18 27.52
N ALA A 541 -19.16 11.35 27.03
CA ALA A 541 -18.46 10.37 27.83
C ALA A 541 -17.65 11.05 28.95
N THR A 542 -18.12 10.80 30.08
CA THR A 542 -17.70 11.23 31.40
C THR A 542 -16.20 11.28 31.63
N ASN A 543 -15.77 12.32 32.29
CA ASN A 543 -14.55 12.44 33.06
C ASN A 543 -13.23 12.57 32.30
N LYS A 544 -12.69 13.73 32.32
CA LYS A 544 -11.30 14.14 32.06
C LYS A 544 -10.77 14.12 30.63
N GLU A 545 -11.25 13.25 29.75
CA GLU A 545 -10.75 13.15 28.37
C GLU A 545 -11.81 13.35 27.30
N GLY A 546 -13.05 13.62 27.69
CA GLY A 546 -14.13 13.89 26.74
C GLY A 546 -13.89 15.21 26.00
N GLN A 547 -14.18 15.23 24.70
CA GLN A 547 -14.20 16.47 23.94
C GLN A 547 -15.35 17.33 24.44
N SER A 548 -15.07 18.41 25.14
CA SER A 548 -16.07 19.30 25.73
C SER A 548 -16.75 20.20 24.70
N GLN A 549 -16.14 20.36 23.53
CA GLN A 549 -16.61 21.24 22.46
C GLN A 549 -16.49 20.49 21.13
N ASN A 550 -17.48 20.62 20.26
CA ASN A 550 -17.32 20.21 18.89
C ASN A 550 -16.45 21.20 18.14
N TYR A 551 -15.70 20.74 17.15
CA TYR A 551 -14.88 21.60 16.31
C TYR A 551 -14.71 21.07 14.90
N LEU A 552 -14.48 22.02 13.99
CA LEU A 552 -13.96 21.79 12.65
C LEU A 552 -12.56 22.41 12.57
N GLU A 553 -11.59 21.62 12.15
CA GLU A 553 -10.24 22.07 11.82
C GLU A 553 -9.99 21.88 10.34
N GLU A 554 -9.56 22.95 9.67
CA GLU A 554 -9.09 22.90 8.29
C GLU A 554 -7.64 23.36 8.20
N ASN A 555 -6.84 22.60 7.46
CA ASN A 555 -5.45 22.94 7.16
C ASN A 555 -5.26 22.98 5.65
N ALA A 556 -4.54 23.98 5.17
CA ALA A 556 -4.09 24.07 3.79
C ALA A 556 -2.62 24.46 3.77
N ASN A 557 -1.82 23.70 3.07
CA ASN A 557 -0.45 24.09 2.80
C ASN A 557 -0.06 23.77 1.36
N TRP A 558 0.88 24.54 0.85
CA TRP A 558 1.53 24.25 -0.41
C TRP A 558 3.01 24.57 -0.33
N ARG A 559 3.81 23.83 -1.08
CA ARG A 559 5.25 23.99 -1.17
C ARG A 559 5.71 23.75 -2.60
N LEU A 560 6.57 24.65 -3.09
CA LEU A 560 7.20 24.60 -4.38
C LEU A 560 8.70 24.43 -4.20
N ASP A 561 9.28 23.45 -4.88
CA ASP A 561 10.71 23.22 -4.95
C ASP A 561 11.17 23.27 -6.39
N TYR A 562 12.37 23.80 -6.65
CA TYR A 562 13.03 23.70 -7.97
C TYR A 562 14.42 23.13 -7.86
N GLN A 563 14.78 22.45 -8.93
CA GLN A 563 16.11 21.89 -9.13
C GLN A 563 16.56 22.18 -10.57
N TRP A 564 17.75 22.71 -10.71
CA TRP A 564 18.40 22.95 -12.01
C TRP A 564 19.71 22.21 -12.02
N THR A 565 19.84 21.24 -12.92
CA THR A 565 21.02 20.37 -13.06
C THR A 565 21.61 20.55 -14.43
N ASN A 566 22.92 20.74 -14.50
CA ASN A 566 23.68 20.79 -15.74
C ASN A 566 24.82 19.80 -15.67
N THR A 567 25.01 19.01 -16.72
CA THR A 567 26.08 18.01 -16.81
C THR A 567 26.78 18.08 -18.16
N ALA A 568 28.11 17.92 -18.14
CA ALA A 568 28.91 17.67 -19.33
C ALA A 568 29.62 16.33 -19.14
N THR A 569 29.33 15.38 -20.01
CA THR A 569 29.86 14.02 -19.95
C THR A 569 30.61 13.71 -21.20
N TYR A 570 31.87 13.27 -21.08
CA TYR A 570 32.70 12.81 -22.19
C TYR A 570 33.06 11.33 -22.00
N LYS A 571 32.65 10.50 -22.97
CA LYS A 571 32.94 9.05 -23.01
C LYS A 571 33.85 8.74 -24.16
N THR A 572 34.94 8.03 -23.88
CA THR A 572 35.91 7.62 -24.90
C THR A 572 36.48 6.24 -24.60
N LYS A 573 36.88 5.54 -25.65
CA LYS A 573 37.61 4.26 -25.57
C LYS A 573 39.01 4.42 -26.09
N PHE A 574 39.99 3.93 -25.34
CA PHE A 574 41.39 3.85 -25.74
C PHE A 574 41.76 2.37 -25.95
N ASN A 575 42.28 2.03 -27.10
CA ASN A 575 42.81 0.69 -27.47
C ASN A 575 41.82 -0.47 -27.23
N GLU A 576 40.52 -0.24 -27.36
CA GLU A 576 39.44 -1.21 -27.10
C GLU A 576 39.33 -1.75 -25.66
N ASP A 577 40.37 -1.63 -24.85
CA ASP A 577 40.51 -2.18 -23.49
C ASP A 577 40.17 -1.16 -22.38
N HIS A 578 40.23 0.14 -22.69
CA HIS A 578 40.02 1.19 -21.69
C HIS A 578 38.80 2.05 -22.00
N ASP A 579 37.75 1.89 -21.24
CA ASP A 579 36.57 2.76 -21.25
C ASP A 579 36.73 3.86 -20.20
N VAL A 580 36.81 5.11 -20.66
CA VAL A 580 36.94 6.28 -19.77
C VAL A 580 35.71 7.17 -19.90
N THR A 581 35.10 7.46 -18.77
CA THR A 581 34.00 8.44 -18.67
C THR A 581 34.42 9.57 -17.74
N PHE A 582 34.44 10.78 -18.26
CA PHE A 582 34.64 12.00 -17.48
C PHE A 582 33.35 12.79 -17.44
N MET A 583 32.90 13.18 -16.23
CA MET A 583 31.70 13.99 -16.03
C MET A 583 32.02 15.14 -15.10
N ILE A 584 31.50 16.32 -15.45
CA ILE A 584 31.41 17.50 -14.59
C ILE A 584 29.96 17.97 -14.55
N GLY A 585 29.49 18.38 -13.40
CA GLY A 585 28.12 18.84 -13.24
C GLY A 585 27.99 19.99 -12.25
N THR A 586 26.92 20.73 -12.40
CA THR A 586 26.46 21.75 -11.44
C THR A 586 25.01 21.51 -11.12
N GLU A 587 24.63 21.71 -9.87
CA GLU A 587 23.28 21.61 -9.41
C GLU A 587 22.92 22.78 -8.51
N ALA A 588 21.75 23.37 -8.73
CA ALA A 588 21.17 24.40 -7.88
C ALA A 588 19.75 23.95 -7.46
N MET A 589 19.51 23.95 -6.16
CA MET A 589 18.22 23.55 -5.59
C MET A 589 17.69 24.63 -4.67
N LYS A 590 16.36 24.82 -4.69
CA LYS A 590 15.65 25.63 -3.70
C LYS A 590 14.42 24.88 -3.23
N PHE A 591 14.31 24.69 -1.92
CA PHE A 591 13.24 23.97 -1.28
C PHE A 591 12.37 24.86 -0.41
N GLY A 592 11.11 24.47 -0.21
CA GLY A 592 10.24 25.02 0.81
C GLY A 592 9.66 26.40 0.52
N VAL A 593 9.55 26.79 -0.75
CA VAL A 593 8.81 28.02 -1.10
C VAL A 593 7.33 27.73 -1.02
N GLY A 594 6.66 28.21 0.05
CA GLY A 594 5.24 27.91 0.24
C GLY A 594 4.64 28.63 1.43
N ARG A 595 3.41 28.27 1.72
CA ARG A 595 2.62 28.78 2.86
C ARG A 595 1.83 27.65 3.50
N SER A 596 1.56 27.81 4.80
CA SER A 596 0.67 26.96 5.57
C SER A 596 -0.38 27.85 6.24
N MET A 597 -1.62 27.41 6.22
CA MET A 597 -2.76 28.02 6.89
C MET A 597 -3.48 26.96 7.70
N LYS A 598 -3.92 27.32 8.89
CA LYS A 598 -4.72 26.47 9.76
C LYS A 598 -5.84 27.32 10.35
N ALA A 599 -7.07 26.84 10.29
CA ALA A 599 -8.22 27.44 10.92
C ALA A 599 -8.97 26.41 11.76
N ILE A 600 -9.42 26.80 12.94
CA ILE A 600 -10.22 25.96 13.83
C ILE A 600 -11.44 26.78 14.27
N ARG A 601 -12.60 26.13 14.22
CA ARG A 601 -13.85 26.69 14.69
C ARG A 601 -14.51 25.74 15.67
N TYR A 602 -15.06 26.28 16.76
CA TYR A 602 -15.66 25.53 17.85
C TYR A 602 -17.14 25.87 17.99
N ASP A 603 -17.86 25.05 18.77
CA ASP A 603 -19.23 25.29 19.25
C ASP A 603 -20.25 25.51 18.14
N TYR A 604 -20.39 24.53 17.27
CA TYR A 604 -21.43 24.54 16.25
C TYR A 604 -22.81 24.33 16.84
N ILE A 605 -23.79 25.09 16.37
CA ILE A 605 -25.18 25.09 16.85
C ILE A 605 -25.87 23.72 16.58
N PHE A 606 -25.56 23.11 15.43
CA PHE A 606 -26.08 21.79 15.09
C PHE A 606 -25.03 20.74 15.45
N GLU A 607 -24.96 20.41 16.75
CA GLU A 607 -23.91 19.52 17.31
C GLU A 607 -23.85 18.14 16.65
N ASN A 608 -25.00 17.61 16.21
CA ASN A 608 -25.11 16.25 15.64
C ASN A 608 -25.21 16.23 14.11
N ASN A 609 -24.88 17.31 13.43
CA ASN A 609 -24.90 17.39 11.97
C ASN A 609 -23.62 18.02 11.39
N PRO A 610 -22.51 17.28 11.34
CA PRO A 610 -21.22 17.77 10.82
C PRO A 610 -21.29 18.29 9.39
N ASN A 611 -22.25 17.84 8.59
CA ASN A 611 -22.43 18.33 7.21
C ASN A 611 -22.83 19.81 7.12
N THR A 612 -23.27 20.40 8.23
CA THR A 612 -23.59 21.85 8.33
C THR A 612 -22.44 22.68 8.86
N TRP A 613 -21.34 22.05 9.26
CA TRP A 613 -20.21 22.73 9.85
C TRP A 613 -19.33 23.34 8.77
N ILE A 614 -19.22 24.64 8.82
CA ILE A 614 -18.28 25.41 7.99
C ILE A 614 -17.61 26.45 8.88
N LEU A 615 -16.43 26.91 8.51
CA LEU A 615 -15.65 27.87 9.31
C LEU A 615 -16.40 29.16 9.65
N ASN A 616 -17.46 29.49 8.93
CA ASN A 616 -18.26 30.69 9.16
C ASN A 616 -19.46 30.53 10.08
N ASN A 617 -19.84 29.32 10.49
CA ASN A 617 -21.08 29.04 11.24
C ASN A 617 -20.92 28.85 12.75
N GLY A 618 -19.73 28.76 13.26
CA GLY A 618 -19.49 28.56 14.68
C GLY A 618 -19.44 29.88 15.47
N SER A 619 -19.16 29.81 16.79
CA SER A 619 -19.01 31.00 17.64
C SER A 619 -17.81 31.85 17.24
N SER A 620 -17.99 33.18 17.15
CA SER A 620 -16.92 34.11 16.78
C SER A 620 -15.80 34.20 17.82
N ASP A 621 -16.09 33.86 19.08
CA ASP A 621 -15.15 34.02 20.19
C ASP A 621 -14.06 32.95 20.24
N ASN A 622 -14.25 31.87 19.49
CA ASN A 622 -13.35 30.71 19.47
C ASN A 622 -12.58 30.52 18.15
N MET A 623 -12.53 31.56 17.31
CA MET A 623 -11.76 31.47 16.06
C MET A 623 -10.26 31.63 16.35
N LYS A 624 -9.47 30.58 16.05
CA LYS A 624 -8.00 30.60 16.09
C LYS A 624 -7.49 30.50 14.66
N ASN A 625 -6.72 31.49 14.23
CA ASN A 625 -6.07 31.56 12.92
C ASN A 625 -4.63 31.07 13.01
#